data_6353cb153fda67974f235fcbcaf30cbb
#
_entry.id   6353cb153fda67974f235fcbcaf30cbb
#
_cell.length_a   1.000
_cell.length_b   1.000
_cell.length_c   1.000
_cell.angle_alpha   90.00
_cell.angle_beta   90.00
_cell.angle_gamma   90.00
#
_symmetry.space_group_name_H-M   'P 1'
#
loop_
_entity.id
_entity.type
_entity.pdbx_description
1 polymer ?
#
loop_
_entity_poly.entity_id
_entity_poly.type
_entity_poly.pdbx_seq_one_letter_code
_entity_poly.pdbx_strand_id
1 'polypeptide(L)'
;MNINKIFIINLESRPDRKLQILDEMKKQNISENNYEFFKAIRPTPEEVMEWNPKYCEYNKNSIHPDKFVGYTQGCLGCLKSHVEICRIALERGYENILILEDDTEFVTSIDNLI
;
A
#
# COMPACT_ATOMS: atom_id res chain seq x y z
N MET A 1 9.40 20.60 4.57
CA MET A 1 9.40 19.30 5.26
C MET A 1 10.33 18.36 4.52
N ASN A 2 11.26 17.75 5.21
CA ASN A 2 12.19 16.81 4.59
C ASN A 2 11.65 15.39 4.76
N ILE A 3 11.34 14.74 3.63
CA ILE A 3 10.93 13.34 3.62
C ILE A 3 12.18 12.49 3.44
N ASN A 4 12.43 11.59 4.38
CA ASN A 4 13.59 10.70 4.35
C ASN A 4 13.45 9.64 3.25
N LYS A 5 12.25 9.14 3.05
CA LYS A 5 11.98 8.09 2.05
C LYS A 5 10.51 8.09 1.64
N ILE A 6 10.28 7.79 0.37
CA ILE A 6 8.95 7.53 -0.16
C ILE A 6 8.82 6.02 -0.36
N PHE A 7 7.79 5.42 0.21
CA PHE A 7 7.48 4.01 0.00
C PHE A 7 6.26 3.90 -0.92
N ILE A 8 6.37 3.09 -1.95
CA ILE A 8 5.27 2.86 -2.90
C ILE A 8 4.78 1.42 -2.75
N ILE A 9 3.55 1.26 -2.30
CA ILE A 9 2.93 -0.06 -2.14
C ILE A 9 2.45 -0.54 -3.51
N ASN A 10 2.94 -1.70 -3.94
CA ASN A 10 2.60 -2.28 -5.22
C ASN A 10 2.41 -3.79 -5.08
N LEU A 11 1.30 -4.30 -5.66
CA LEU A 11 1.07 -5.73 -5.76
C LEU A 11 1.97 -6.33 -6.84
N GLU A 12 2.60 -7.46 -6.53
CA GLU A 12 3.44 -8.18 -7.49
C GLU A 12 2.69 -8.56 -8.77
N SER A 13 1.38 -8.81 -8.64
CA SER A 13 0.50 -9.15 -9.76
C SER A 13 0.10 -7.95 -10.64
N ARG A 14 0.54 -6.74 -10.29
CA ARG A 14 0.18 -5.52 -11.02
C ARG A 14 1.41 -4.75 -11.52
N PRO A 15 2.18 -5.35 -12.45
CA PRO A 15 3.32 -4.64 -13.06
C PRO A 15 2.89 -3.43 -13.90
N ASP A 16 1.67 -3.43 -14.42
CA ASP A 16 1.07 -2.30 -15.12
C ASP A 16 0.97 -1.06 -14.23
N ARG A 17 0.52 -1.21 -12.99
CA ARG A 17 0.44 -0.13 -12.01
C ARG A 17 1.81 0.37 -11.60
N LYS A 18 2.78 -0.53 -11.50
CA LYS A 18 4.17 -0.15 -11.22
C LYS A 18 4.71 0.82 -12.27
N LEU A 19 4.43 0.54 -13.55
CA LEU A 19 4.83 1.43 -14.65
C LEU A 19 4.12 2.78 -14.57
N GLN A 20 2.84 2.79 -14.21
CA GLN A 20 2.07 4.02 -14.06
C GLN A 20 2.63 4.93 -12.98
N ILE A 21 2.91 4.39 -11.80
CA ILE A 21 3.44 5.19 -10.69
C ILE A 21 4.88 5.65 -10.98
N LEU A 22 5.68 4.86 -11.66
CA LEU A 22 7.01 5.27 -12.11
C LEU A 22 6.95 6.48 -13.03
N ASP A 23 5.95 6.52 -13.92
CA ASP A 23 5.73 7.67 -14.81
C ASP A 23 5.36 8.92 -14.00
N GLU A 24 4.49 8.78 -13.02
CA GLU A 24 4.13 9.87 -12.10
C GLU A 24 5.35 10.41 -11.35
N MET A 25 6.22 9.52 -10.86
CA MET A 25 7.45 9.91 -10.17
C MET A 25 8.40 10.68 -11.09
N LYS A 26 8.51 10.26 -12.35
CA LYS A 26 9.31 10.97 -13.37
C LYS A 26 8.77 12.35 -13.66
N LYS A 27 7.45 12.49 -13.81
CA LYS A 27 6.79 13.79 -14.03
C LYS A 27 7.07 14.77 -12.90
N GLN A 28 7.22 14.28 -11.68
CA GLN A 28 7.53 15.07 -10.50
C GLN A 28 9.06 15.29 -10.31
N ASN A 29 9.89 14.77 -11.18
CA ASN A 29 11.36 14.83 -11.08
C ASN A 29 11.89 14.24 -9.76
N ILE A 30 11.27 13.20 -9.25
CA ILE A 30 11.70 12.56 -8.02
C ILE A 30 12.77 11.52 -8.35
N SER A 31 13.93 11.65 -7.72
CA SER A 31 15.06 10.74 -7.89
C SER A 31 14.72 9.33 -7.38
N GLU A 32 15.19 8.30 -8.10
CA GLU A 32 15.04 6.90 -7.71
C GLU A 32 15.65 6.60 -6.33
N ASN A 33 16.62 7.41 -5.89
CA ASN A 33 17.24 7.27 -4.58
C ASN A 33 16.28 7.65 -3.43
N ASN A 34 15.23 8.41 -3.74
CA ASN A 34 14.30 8.92 -2.73
C ASN A 34 13.10 8.04 -2.50
N TYR A 35 12.90 7.03 -3.32
CA TYR A 35 11.76 6.12 -3.17
C TYR A 35 12.16 4.65 -3.33
N GLU A 36 11.34 3.79 -2.77
CA GLU A 36 11.45 2.36 -2.96
C GLU A 36 10.06 1.72 -3.02
N PHE A 37 9.97 0.63 -3.74
CA PHE A 37 8.73 -0.16 -3.81
C PHE A 37 8.66 -1.10 -2.62
N PHE A 38 7.47 -1.17 -2.04
CA PHE A 38 7.13 -2.15 -1.03
C PHE A 38 6.15 -3.16 -1.64
N LYS A 39 6.52 -4.43 -1.63
CA LYS A 39 5.64 -5.50 -2.09
C LYS A 39 4.44 -5.59 -1.16
N ALA A 40 3.25 -5.29 -1.69
CA ALA A 40 2.02 -5.31 -0.91
C ALA A 40 1.80 -6.66 -0.24
N ILE A 41 1.45 -6.63 1.03
CA ILE A 41 1.14 -7.84 1.79
C ILE A 41 -0.25 -8.32 1.37
N ARG A 42 -0.34 -9.61 1.04
CA ARG A 42 -1.61 -10.26 0.71
C ARG A 42 -1.89 -11.36 1.72
N PRO A 43 -2.70 -11.07 2.76
CA PRO A 43 -3.00 -12.06 3.78
C PRO A 43 -3.82 -13.22 3.22
N THR A 44 -3.71 -14.37 3.88
CA THR A 44 -4.51 -15.54 3.52
C THR A 44 -5.97 -15.35 3.97
N PRO A 45 -6.94 -16.08 3.39
CA PRO A 45 -8.31 -16.06 3.88
C PRO A 45 -8.42 -16.42 5.36
N GLU A 46 -7.60 -17.36 5.85
CA GLU A 46 -7.53 -17.75 7.25
C GLU A 46 -7.11 -16.60 8.16
N GLU A 47 -6.12 -15.81 7.76
CA GLU A 47 -5.70 -14.62 8.50
C GLU A 47 -6.81 -13.57 8.56
N VAL A 48 -7.57 -13.41 7.47
CA VAL A 48 -8.72 -12.51 7.42
C VAL A 48 -9.81 -12.95 8.41
N MET A 49 -10.11 -14.23 8.43
CA MET A 49 -11.12 -14.80 9.34
C MET A 49 -10.72 -14.65 10.79
N GLU A 50 -9.45 -14.84 11.11
CA GLU A 50 -8.92 -14.62 12.45
C GLU A 50 -8.99 -13.16 12.87
N TRP A 51 -8.66 -12.26 11.95
CA TRP A 51 -8.69 -10.82 12.19
C TRP A 51 -10.12 -10.29 12.39
N ASN A 52 -11.09 -10.77 11.61
CA ASN A 52 -12.45 -10.28 11.67
C ASN A 52 -13.48 -11.40 11.48
N PRO A 53 -13.64 -12.28 12.49
CA PRO A 53 -14.56 -13.41 12.40
C PRO A 53 -16.02 -12.97 12.25
N LYS A 54 -16.42 -11.87 12.88
CA LYS A 54 -17.79 -11.36 12.79
C LYS A 54 -18.16 -10.93 11.37
N TYR A 55 -17.22 -10.28 10.69
CA TYR A 55 -17.43 -9.83 9.32
C TYR A 55 -17.53 -11.03 8.36
N CYS A 56 -16.68 -12.01 8.54
CA CYS A 56 -16.71 -13.24 7.77
C CYS A 56 -18.01 -14.03 8.01
N GLU A 57 -18.47 -14.09 9.24
CA GLU A 57 -19.73 -14.75 9.60
C GLU A 57 -20.93 -14.05 8.98
N TYR A 58 -20.98 -12.72 9.04
CA TYR A 58 -22.05 -11.90 8.44
C TYR A 58 -22.13 -12.14 6.93
N ASN A 59 -21.01 -12.25 6.25
CA ASN A 59 -20.95 -12.41 4.80
C ASN A 59 -21.03 -13.86 4.35
N LYS A 60 -21.04 -14.82 5.26
CA LYS A 60 -21.14 -16.27 4.98
C LYS A 60 -22.41 -16.61 4.21
N ASN A 61 -23.50 -15.88 4.44
CA ASN A 61 -24.79 -16.07 3.79
C ASN A 61 -24.98 -15.13 2.58
N SER A 62 -23.94 -14.41 2.16
CA SER A 62 -24.00 -13.55 1.00
C SER A 62 -24.10 -14.35 -0.30
N ILE A 63 -24.72 -13.76 -1.33
CA ILE A 63 -24.80 -14.34 -2.68
C ILE A 63 -23.41 -14.50 -3.31
N HIS A 64 -22.43 -13.70 -2.87
CA HIS A 64 -21.05 -13.73 -3.36
C HIS A 64 -20.05 -13.72 -2.20
N PRO A 65 -19.98 -14.79 -1.38
CA PRO A 65 -19.11 -14.85 -0.23
C PRO A 65 -17.62 -14.64 -0.58
N ASP A 66 -17.19 -15.16 -1.74
CA ASP A 66 -15.81 -15.04 -2.21
C ASP A 66 -15.39 -13.59 -2.46
N LYS A 67 -16.31 -12.76 -2.96
CA LYS A 67 -16.05 -11.35 -3.19
C LYS A 67 -15.82 -10.59 -1.88
N PHE A 68 -16.56 -10.92 -0.83
CA PHE A 68 -16.40 -10.31 0.48
C PHE A 68 -15.09 -10.69 1.12
N VAL A 69 -14.70 -11.94 1.02
CA VAL A 69 -13.39 -12.41 1.51
C VAL A 69 -12.28 -11.66 0.78
N GLY A 70 -12.36 -11.55 -0.54
CA GLY A 70 -11.37 -10.82 -1.35
C GLY A 70 -11.27 -9.35 -0.99
N TYR A 71 -12.39 -8.68 -0.78
CA TYR A 71 -12.41 -7.27 -0.36
C TYR A 71 -11.77 -7.10 1.02
N THR A 72 -12.15 -7.92 1.99
CA THR A 72 -11.61 -7.88 3.35
C THR A 72 -10.13 -8.24 3.36
N GLN A 73 -9.69 -9.16 2.49
CA GLN A 73 -8.29 -9.50 2.30
C GLN A 73 -7.49 -8.29 1.83
N GLY A 74 -8.03 -7.51 0.88
CA GLY A 74 -7.42 -6.28 0.41
C GLY A 74 -7.29 -5.23 1.52
N CYS A 75 -8.32 -5.05 2.33
CA CYS A 75 -8.32 -4.12 3.45
C CYS A 75 -7.26 -4.50 4.49
N LEU A 76 -7.20 -5.76 4.87
CA LEU A 76 -6.21 -6.25 5.84
C LEU A 76 -4.79 -6.14 5.27
N GLY A 77 -4.62 -6.46 3.99
CA GLY A 77 -3.33 -6.35 3.31
C GLY A 77 -2.82 -4.91 3.28
N CYS A 78 -3.71 -3.97 3.00
CA CYS A 78 -3.41 -2.54 3.03
C CYS A 78 -2.94 -2.09 4.42
N LEU A 79 -3.68 -2.47 5.46
CA LEU A 79 -3.34 -2.18 6.85
C LEU A 79 -1.97 -2.76 7.22
N LYS A 80 -1.76 -4.04 6.96
CA LYS A 80 -0.50 -4.73 7.26
C LYS A 80 0.68 -4.12 6.52
N SER A 81 0.48 -3.73 5.26
CA SER A 81 1.53 -3.10 4.46
C SER A 81 1.96 -1.76 5.07
N HIS A 82 1.00 -0.92 5.46
CA HIS A 82 1.30 0.36 6.10
C HIS A 82 2.02 0.17 7.44
N VAL A 83 1.57 -0.76 8.26
CA VAL A 83 2.18 -1.05 9.56
C VAL A 83 3.63 -1.52 9.38
N GLU A 84 3.86 -2.43 8.43
CA GLU A 84 5.21 -2.93 8.15
C GLU A 84 6.15 -1.84 7.64
N ILE A 85 5.68 -0.95 6.78
CA ILE A 85 6.46 0.20 6.32
C ILE A 85 6.84 1.10 7.49
N CYS A 86 5.92 1.38 8.40
CA CYS A 86 6.19 2.17 9.59
C CYS A 86 7.26 1.50 10.47
N ARG A 87 7.18 0.17 10.61
CA ARG A 87 8.19 -0.60 11.35
C ARG A 87 9.58 -0.46 10.70
N ILE A 88 9.65 -0.61 9.38
CA ILE A 88 10.90 -0.45 8.63
C ILE A 88 11.47 0.97 8.79
N ALA A 89 10.62 1.98 8.71
CA ALA A 89 11.02 3.37 8.88
C ALA A 89 11.61 3.63 10.27
N LEU A 90 10.97 3.11 11.30
CA LEU A 90 11.48 3.20 12.68
C LEU A 90 12.84 2.52 12.81
N GLU A 91 12.97 1.31 12.27
CA GLU A 91 14.22 0.53 12.31
C GLU A 91 15.36 1.25 11.60
N ARG A 92 15.08 1.95 10.50
CA ARG A 92 16.07 2.72 9.74
C ARG A 92 16.32 4.12 10.31
N GLY A 93 15.56 4.54 11.33
CA GLY A 93 15.71 5.86 11.94
C GLY A 93 15.15 7.01 11.10
N TYR A 94 14.21 6.74 10.21
CA TYR A 94 13.55 7.78 9.42
C TYR A 94 12.58 8.58 10.30
N GLU A 95 12.66 9.90 10.22
CA GLU A 95 11.76 10.79 10.95
C GLU A 95 10.47 11.05 10.17
N ASN A 96 10.58 11.19 8.86
CA ASN A 96 9.46 11.52 7.98
C ASN A 96 9.47 10.63 6.77
N ILE A 97 8.36 9.95 6.51
CA ILE A 97 8.18 9.13 5.32
C ILE A 97 6.88 9.52 4.62
N LEU A 98 6.82 9.24 3.33
CA LEU A 98 5.60 9.35 2.55
C LEU A 98 5.26 7.95 2.03
N ILE A 99 4.01 7.51 2.24
CA ILE A 99 3.53 6.24 1.72
C ILE A 99 2.55 6.53 0.60
N LEU A 100 2.82 5.97 -0.57
CA LEU A 100 1.97 6.08 -1.75
C LEU A 100 1.45 4.70 -2.14
N GLU A 101 0.23 4.66 -2.64
CA GLU A 101 -0.30 3.50 -3.34
C GLU A 101 0.00 3.63 -4.83
N ASP A 102 0.03 2.51 -5.55
CA ASP A 102 0.44 2.47 -6.95
C ASP A 102 -0.55 3.10 -7.95
N ASP A 103 -1.73 3.48 -7.48
CA ASP A 103 -2.75 4.22 -8.23
C ASP A 103 -2.74 5.73 -7.95
N THR A 104 -1.73 6.22 -7.28
CA THR A 104 -1.59 7.64 -6.96
C THR A 104 -1.35 8.46 -8.23
N GLU A 105 -2.08 9.56 -8.38
CA GLU A 105 -1.85 10.58 -9.39
C GLU A 105 -1.59 11.92 -8.69
N PHE A 106 -0.57 12.64 -9.14
CA PHE A 106 -0.27 13.97 -8.60
C PHE A 106 -1.02 15.03 -9.39
N VAL A 107 -1.85 15.80 -8.70
CA VAL A 107 -2.63 16.89 -9.31
C VAL A 107 -1.94 18.26 -9.21
N THR A 108 -0.84 18.31 -8.47
CA THR A 108 0.01 19.50 -8.30
C THR A 108 1.45 19.08 -8.04
N SER A 109 2.36 20.04 -8.03
CA SER A 109 3.76 19.72 -7.73
C SER A 109 3.93 19.24 -6.28
N ILE A 110 4.63 18.12 -6.13
CA ILE A 110 4.97 17.56 -4.82
C ILE A 110 6.10 18.34 -4.13
N ASP A 111 6.80 19.24 -4.87
CA ASP A 111 7.88 20.05 -4.31
C ASP A 111 7.43 20.87 -3.10
N ASN A 112 6.16 21.20 -3.02
CA ASN A 112 5.59 21.93 -1.88
C ASN A 112 5.42 21.04 -0.64
N LEU A 113 5.52 19.72 -0.78
CA LEU A 113 5.37 18.75 0.31
C LEU A 113 6.68 18.19 0.82
N ILE A 114 7.71 18.25 -0.01
CA ILE A 114 9.01 17.65 0.30
C ILE A 114 9.99 18.66 0.85
#